data_f27ea74dbc46f4dcbe37b9fad6a6eeee
#
_entry.id   f27ea74dbc46f4dcbe37b9fad6a6eeee
#
_cell.length_a   1.000
_cell.length_b   1.000
_cell.length_c   1.000
_cell.angle_alpha   90.00
_cell.angle_beta   90.00
_cell.angle_gamma   90.00
#
_symmetry.space_group_name_H-M   'P 1'
#
loop_
_entity.id
_entity.type
_entity.pdbx_description
1 polymer ?
#
loop_
_entity_poly.entity_id
_entity_poly.type
_entity_poly.pdbx_seq_one_letter_code
_entity_poly.pdbx_strand_id
1 'polypeptide(L)'
;MITLAAADYLAADSDEASQVTFTLFGMELNAGVEVYKVLAQGQVAATIGTIYTAPTSTTSFIKMMTFVNNDTVSRKVEITRGGTTAANRITPIMEIPAGGMVVYEDGIGWKTYTAQGQQLVAQGVNTSWFNNQKVLTGAQYETVDRNMCDEVNTAVLSTGRLSLQAIWLPAGITIGSISFWSATTAGATLTNQLFGLYDLNLNLLRQSVNDTSTAWAANARKTLALSSAFTTTYTGLHYLGIMVAATTVPTLKGNTAKTGGQLGAGAPSMGGTSNTGLSTALPATANAPGVVTTSFWGCVN
;
A
#
# COMPACT_ATOMS: atom_id res chain seq x y z
N MET A 1 23.29 16.42 -9.72
CA MET A 1 24.46 16.96 -8.96
C MET A 1 24.09 18.32 -8.39
N ILE A 2 24.30 18.51 -7.10
CA ILE A 2 24.12 19.82 -6.44
C ILE A 2 25.51 20.47 -6.33
N THR A 3 25.67 21.66 -6.94
CA THR A 3 26.91 22.42 -6.97
C THR A 3 26.68 23.73 -6.28
N LEU A 4 27.59 24.09 -5.35
CA LEU A 4 27.60 25.35 -4.62
C LEU A 4 28.78 26.15 -5.07
N ALA A 5 28.58 27.38 -5.55
CA ALA A 5 29.64 28.34 -5.81
C ALA A 5 30.24 28.87 -4.49
N ALA A 6 31.34 29.56 -4.57
CA ALA A 6 31.95 30.21 -3.40
C ALA A 6 30.91 31.07 -2.64
N ALA A 7 30.83 30.89 -1.33
CA ALA A 7 29.90 31.53 -0.41
C ALA A 7 28.40 31.15 -0.60
N ASP A 8 28.07 30.31 -1.56
CA ASP A 8 26.71 29.72 -1.65
C ASP A 8 26.48 28.71 -0.50
N TYR A 9 25.23 28.48 -0.11
CA TYR A 9 24.93 27.66 1.06
C TYR A 9 23.70 26.77 0.89
N LEU A 10 23.67 25.72 1.69
CA LEU A 10 22.50 24.94 1.96
C LEU A 10 21.94 25.26 3.33
N ALA A 11 20.64 25.37 3.43
CA ALA A 11 19.94 25.46 4.70
C ALA A 11 18.89 24.37 4.81
N ALA A 12 18.55 23.99 6.03
CA ALA A 12 17.51 22.99 6.30
C ALA A 12 16.78 23.33 7.60
N ASP A 13 15.55 22.84 7.72
CA ASP A 13 14.79 22.76 8.96
C ASP A 13 14.10 21.40 9.08
N SER A 14 13.60 21.15 10.29
CA SER A 14 12.76 20.01 10.61
C SER A 14 11.54 20.51 11.40
N ASP A 15 10.45 19.78 11.40
CA ASP A 15 9.27 20.10 12.22
C ASP A 15 9.51 20.00 13.74
N GLU A 16 10.66 19.44 14.17
CA GLU A 16 11.09 19.37 15.57
C GLU A 16 12.61 19.49 15.67
N ALA A 17 13.09 20.30 16.62
CA ALA A 17 14.52 20.53 16.82
C ALA A 17 15.23 19.28 17.36
N SER A 18 16.47 19.06 16.90
CA SER A 18 17.40 18.06 17.42
C SER A 18 16.95 16.59 17.26
N GLN A 19 15.89 16.34 16.50
CA GLN A 19 15.40 14.97 16.23
C GLN A 19 15.96 14.41 14.92
N VAL A 20 16.39 15.26 14.00
CA VAL A 20 17.00 14.85 12.74
C VAL A 20 18.47 15.24 12.72
N THR A 21 19.35 14.26 12.49
CA THR A 21 20.78 14.50 12.25
C THR A 21 21.06 14.47 10.75
N PHE A 22 22.05 15.25 10.32
CA PHE A 22 22.47 15.26 8.92
C PHE A 22 23.96 15.03 8.77
N THR A 23 24.35 14.48 7.62
CA THR A 23 25.73 14.41 7.14
C THR A 23 25.77 14.76 5.67
N LEU A 24 26.65 15.67 5.30
CA LEU A 24 26.94 16.05 3.92
C LEU A 24 28.33 15.54 3.55
N PHE A 25 28.41 14.77 2.49
CA PHE A 25 29.66 14.30 1.92
C PHE A 25 29.81 14.82 0.49
N GLY A 26 31.02 15.23 0.14
CA GLY A 26 31.23 15.76 -1.19
C GLY A 26 32.68 16.08 -1.49
N MET A 27 32.86 16.92 -2.50
CA MET A 27 34.15 17.34 -3.00
C MET A 27 34.21 18.87 -2.99
N GLU A 28 35.31 19.42 -2.52
CA GLU A 28 35.68 20.83 -2.70
C GLU A 28 36.75 20.97 -3.76
N LEU A 29 36.54 21.88 -4.70
CA LEU A 29 37.50 22.26 -5.73
C LEU A 29 38.01 23.69 -5.45
N ASN A 30 39.28 23.82 -5.12
CA ASN A 30 39.94 25.09 -4.90
C ASN A 30 41.23 25.15 -5.72
N ALA A 31 41.39 26.18 -6.54
CA ALA A 31 42.55 26.38 -7.40
C ALA A 31 42.98 25.13 -8.22
N GLY A 32 42.02 24.33 -8.66
CA GLY A 32 42.26 23.11 -9.42
C GLY A 32 42.55 21.85 -8.57
N VAL A 33 42.55 21.98 -7.25
CA VAL A 33 42.75 20.85 -6.32
C VAL A 33 41.41 20.34 -5.82
N GLU A 34 41.16 19.04 -5.98
CA GLU A 34 39.97 18.35 -5.52
C GLU A 34 40.22 17.68 -4.17
N VAL A 35 39.34 17.92 -3.20
CA VAL A 35 39.37 17.27 -1.89
C VAL A 35 38.04 16.67 -1.55
N TYR A 36 37.98 15.33 -1.42
CA TYR A 36 36.79 14.58 -0.97
C TYR A 36 36.77 14.48 0.55
N LYS A 37 35.66 14.90 1.16
CA LYS A 37 35.53 14.91 2.63
C LYS A 37 34.07 14.98 3.08
N VAL A 38 33.83 14.79 4.38
CA VAL A 38 32.61 15.25 5.03
C VAL A 38 32.63 16.78 5.02
N LEU A 39 31.65 17.36 4.34
CA LEU A 39 31.55 18.84 4.20
C LEU A 39 30.91 19.44 5.47
N ALA A 40 29.89 18.81 6.02
CA ALA A 40 29.25 19.22 7.25
C ALA A 40 28.52 18.04 7.89
N GLN A 41 28.29 18.10 9.21
CA GLN A 41 27.43 17.21 9.96
C GLN A 41 26.88 17.94 11.18
N GLY A 42 25.69 17.53 11.64
CA GLY A 42 25.06 18.15 12.80
C GLY A 42 23.61 17.71 12.99
N GLN A 43 22.90 18.51 13.77
CA GLN A 43 21.47 18.37 13.98
C GLN A 43 20.71 19.45 13.22
N VAL A 44 19.55 19.10 12.70
CA VAL A 44 18.64 20.05 12.05
C VAL A 44 17.83 20.78 13.12
N ALA A 45 17.72 22.10 12.97
CA ALA A 45 16.91 22.94 13.85
C ALA A 45 15.43 22.92 13.43
N ALA A 46 14.52 23.33 14.32
CA ALA A 46 13.10 23.50 13.98
C ALA A 46 12.81 24.77 13.15
N THR A 47 13.79 25.63 12.99
CA THR A 47 13.73 26.80 12.11
C THR A 47 14.82 26.70 11.08
N ILE A 48 14.49 27.10 9.84
CA ILE A 48 15.42 26.99 8.73
C ILE A 48 16.73 27.71 9.02
N GLY A 49 17.82 26.98 8.95
CA GLY A 49 19.17 27.46 9.25
C GLY A 49 20.22 26.88 8.33
N THR A 50 21.32 27.59 8.15
CA THR A 50 22.44 27.15 7.31
C THR A 50 23.08 25.89 7.88
N ILE A 51 23.14 24.83 7.08
CA ILE A 51 23.77 23.56 7.42
C ILE A 51 25.16 23.41 6.77
N TYR A 52 25.42 24.14 5.69
CA TYR A 52 26.74 24.19 5.05
C TYR A 52 26.86 25.44 4.19
N THR A 53 28.04 26.10 4.23
CA THR A 53 28.41 27.18 3.32
C THR A 53 29.69 26.79 2.57
N ALA A 54 29.69 26.88 1.25
CA ALA A 54 30.88 26.66 0.44
C ALA A 54 31.96 27.71 0.80
N PRO A 55 33.22 27.30 1.08
CA PRO A 55 34.28 28.24 1.43
C PRO A 55 34.52 29.25 0.31
N THR A 56 35.06 30.40 0.69
CA THR A 56 35.49 31.42 -0.28
C THR A 56 36.53 30.85 -1.25
N SER A 57 36.43 31.22 -2.51
CA SER A 57 37.28 30.71 -3.61
C SER A 57 37.16 29.19 -3.86
N THR A 58 36.10 28.53 -3.40
CA THR A 58 35.90 27.10 -3.52
C THR A 58 34.57 26.80 -4.20
N THR A 59 34.54 25.84 -5.09
CA THR A 59 33.29 25.24 -5.58
C THR A 59 33.09 23.92 -4.86
N SER A 60 31.92 23.74 -4.25
CA SER A 60 31.58 22.50 -3.53
C SER A 60 30.57 21.69 -4.31
N PHE A 61 30.84 20.40 -4.45
CA PHE A 61 29.99 19.42 -5.11
C PHE A 61 29.43 18.45 -4.09
N ILE A 62 28.12 18.47 -3.87
CA ILE A 62 27.48 17.57 -2.94
C ILE A 62 27.29 16.22 -3.63
N LYS A 63 27.91 15.18 -3.10
CA LYS A 63 27.85 13.82 -3.61
C LYS A 63 26.81 12.97 -2.87
N MET A 64 26.68 13.18 -1.56
CA MET A 64 25.72 12.49 -0.74
C MET A 64 25.24 13.40 0.39
N MET A 65 23.98 13.32 0.70
CA MET A 65 23.38 13.91 1.92
C MET A 65 22.57 12.83 2.60
N THR A 66 22.71 12.69 3.90
CA THR A 66 21.86 11.83 4.74
C THR A 66 21.17 12.66 5.79
N PHE A 67 19.89 12.41 5.99
CA PHE A 67 19.11 12.93 7.10
C PHE A 67 18.51 11.74 7.85
N VAL A 68 18.85 11.57 9.12
CA VAL A 68 18.43 10.43 9.95
C VAL A 68 17.48 10.94 11.02
N ASN A 69 16.30 10.39 11.07
CA ASN A 69 15.33 10.66 12.12
C ASN A 69 15.63 9.79 13.35
N ASN A 70 16.00 10.40 14.46
CA ASN A 70 16.29 9.71 15.72
C ASN A 70 15.06 9.63 16.65
N ASP A 71 13.91 10.12 16.19
CA ASP A 71 12.68 10.09 16.98
C ASP A 71 11.88 8.81 16.77
N THR A 72 10.94 8.58 17.65
CA THR A 72 9.96 7.48 17.62
C THR A 72 8.74 7.77 16.74
N VAL A 73 8.63 8.99 16.19
CA VAL A 73 7.58 9.41 15.25
C VAL A 73 8.21 9.91 13.96
N SER A 74 7.42 9.95 12.88
CA SER A 74 7.87 10.54 11.60
C SER A 74 8.21 12.02 11.77
N ARG A 75 9.27 12.48 11.08
CA ARG A 75 9.70 13.88 11.03
C ARG A 75 9.73 14.40 9.60
N LYS A 76 9.55 15.71 9.46
CA LYS A 76 9.62 16.38 8.15
C LYS A 76 10.90 17.17 8.05
N VAL A 77 11.50 17.19 6.86
CA VAL A 77 12.69 17.98 6.55
C VAL A 77 12.47 18.78 5.28
N GLU A 78 12.83 20.02 5.31
CA GLU A 78 12.90 20.93 4.16
C GLU A 78 14.36 21.31 3.89
N ILE A 79 14.75 21.41 2.62
CA ILE A 79 16.11 21.81 2.21
C ILE A 79 16.01 22.92 1.18
N THR A 80 16.76 23.98 1.42
CA THR A 80 16.85 25.16 0.54
C THR A 80 18.28 25.44 0.14
N ARG A 81 18.48 26.21 -0.94
CA ARG A 81 19.77 26.67 -1.44
C ARG A 81 19.76 28.17 -1.71
N GLY A 82 20.79 28.87 -1.26
CA GLY A 82 20.97 30.29 -1.55
C GLY A 82 19.91 31.22 -0.96
N GLY A 83 19.10 30.72 -0.01
CA GLY A 83 18.06 31.44 0.67
C GLY A 83 17.27 30.52 1.61
N THR A 84 16.38 31.13 2.41
CA THR A 84 15.60 30.43 3.46
C THR A 84 14.09 30.46 3.21
N THR A 85 13.66 30.88 2.02
CA THR A 85 12.25 30.96 1.66
C THR A 85 11.83 29.75 0.83
N ALA A 86 10.54 29.52 0.74
CA ALA A 86 9.97 28.45 -0.10
C ALA A 86 10.40 28.52 -1.59
N ALA A 87 10.74 29.72 -2.09
CA ALA A 87 11.26 29.91 -3.45
C ALA A 87 12.68 29.32 -3.66
N ASN A 88 13.40 29.09 -2.58
CA ASN A 88 14.76 28.54 -2.60
C ASN A 88 14.79 27.03 -2.35
N ARG A 89 13.62 26.41 -2.17
CA ARG A 89 13.49 24.97 -1.90
C ARG A 89 14.02 24.16 -3.07
N ILE A 90 14.90 23.21 -2.79
CA ILE A 90 15.46 22.29 -3.80
C ILE A 90 14.85 20.91 -3.75
N THR A 91 13.98 20.64 -2.77
CA THR A 91 13.22 19.39 -2.61
C THR A 91 11.80 19.70 -2.20
N PRO A 92 10.81 18.80 -2.44
CA PRO A 92 9.59 18.85 -1.66
C PRO A 92 9.89 18.64 -0.17
N ILE A 93 8.98 19.00 0.71
CA ILE A 93 9.08 18.61 2.13
C ILE A 93 9.08 17.09 2.19
N MET A 94 10.15 16.52 2.74
CA MET A 94 10.33 15.07 2.82
C MET A 94 9.94 14.57 4.20
N GLU A 95 9.16 13.50 4.25
CA GLU A 95 8.83 12.81 5.49
C GLU A 95 9.85 11.67 5.72
N ILE A 96 10.45 11.66 6.91
CA ILE A 96 11.39 10.65 7.37
C ILE A 96 10.69 9.80 8.43
N PRO A 97 10.47 8.50 8.19
CA PRO A 97 9.84 7.61 9.18
C PRO A 97 10.59 7.60 10.50
N ALA A 98 9.91 7.20 11.57
CA ALA A 98 10.52 6.97 12.88
C ALA A 98 11.75 6.06 12.76
N GLY A 99 12.90 6.50 13.25
CA GLY A 99 14.17 5.78 13.15
C GLY A 99 14.70 5.57 11.74
N GLY A 100 14.04 6.13 10.72
CA GLY A 100 14.41 6.01 9.31
C GLY A 100 15.36 7.09 8.84
N MET A 101 15.64 7.12 7.53
CA MET A 101 16.50 8.13 6.92
C MET A 101 16.08 8.48 5.49
N VAL A 102 16.47 9.67 5.07
CA VAL A 102 16.44 10.10 3.66
C VAL A 102 17.88 10.32 3.19
N VAL A 103 18.18 9.81 1.99
CA VAL A 103 19.50 9.89 1.38
C VAL A 103 19.38 10.51 0.00
N TYR A 104 20.22 11.52 -0.27
CA TYR A 104 20.52 11.98 -1.62
C TYR A 104 21.82 11.36 -2.09
N GLU A 105 21.84 10.82 -3.28
CA GLU A 105 23.03 10.34 -3.98
C GLU A 105 23.14 11.04 -5.34
N ASP A 106 24.31 11.57 -5.64
CA ASP A 106 24.59 12.20 -6.94
C ASP A 106 24.38 11.20 -8.10
N GLY A 107 23.62 11.62 -9.11
CA GLY A 107 23.27 10.77 -10.26
C GLY A 107 22.08 9.83 -10.03
N ILE A 108 21.63 9.64 -8.79
CA ILE A 108 20.53 8.74 -8.44
C ILE A 108 19.31 9.53 -7.93
N GLY A 109 19.52 10.55 -7.07
CA GLY A 109 18.46 11.35 -6.47
C GLY A 109 18.17 10.98 -5.02
N TRP A 110 16.95 11.25 -4.58
CA TRP A 110 16.51 11.07 -3.20
C TRP A 110 15.90 9.69 -2.98
N LYS A 111 16.21 9.07 -1.85
CA LYS A 111 15.66 7.81 -1.38
C LYS A 111 15.31 7.90 0.09
N THR A 112 14.21 7.30 0.48
CA THR A 112 13.78 7.19 1.89
C THR A 112 13.91 5.75 2.35
N TYR A 113 14.35 5.53 3.58
CA TYR A 113 14.53 4.22 4.19
C TYR A 113 13.81 4.15 5.54
N THR A 114 13.28 2.97 5.87
CA THR A 114 12.75 2.67 7.21
C THR A 114 13.88 2.49 8.22
N ALA A 115 13.55 2.38 9.51
CA ALA A 115 14.50 2.04 10.59
C ALA A 115 15.23 0.71 10.35
N GLN A 116 14.64 -0.22 9.56
CA GLN A 116 15.24 -1.51 9.20
C GLN A 116 16.09 -1.43 7.92
N GLY A 117 16.31 -0.23 7.37
CA GLY A 117 17.08 -0.03 6.14
C GLY A 117 16.36 -0.44 4.86
N GLN A 118 15.06 -0.71 4.93
CA GLN A 118 14.27 -0.98 3.72
C GLN A 118 14.00 0.32 2.98
N GLN A 119 14.35 0.39 1.71
CA GLN A 119 14.04 1.55 0.89
C GLN A 119 12.51 1.68 0.74
N LEU A 120 11.97 2.81 1.18
CA LEU A 120 10.62 3.21 0.82
C LEU A 120 10.67 3.72 -0.61
N VAL A 121 10.47 2.85 -1.56
CA VAL A 121 10.08 3.29 -2.89
C VAL A 121 8.76 4.01 -2.71
N ALA A 122 8.70 5.30 -3.08
CA ALA A 122 7.41 5.94 -3.27
C ALA A 122 6.56 4.93 -4.02
N GLN A 123 5.40 4.57 -3.47
CA GLN A 123 4.50 3.63 -4.13
C GLN A 123 3.88 4.31 -5.35
N GLY A 124 4.75 4.74 -6.25
CA GLY A 124 4.46 4.98 -7.62
C GLY A 124 4.51 3.63 -8.30
N VAL A 125 3.34 3.04 -8.42
CA VAL A 125 3.13 1.84 -9.24
C VAL A 125 4.09 0.70 -8.84
N ASN A 126 3.83 0.06 -7.74
CA ASN A 126 4.26 -1.30 -7.60
C ASN A 126 3.54 -2.07 -8.70
N THR A 127 4.22 -2.27 -9.82
CA THR A 127 3.80 -3.10 -10.94
C THR A 127 3.88 -4.59 -10.61
N SER A 128 3.71 -4.94 -9.36
CA SER A 128 3.36 -6.30 -9.04
C SER A 128 2.01 -6.54 -9.70
N TRP A 129 1.96 -7.49 -10.57
CA TRP A 129 0.75 -7.96 -11.28
C TRP A 129 -0.42 -8.33 -10.34
N PHE A 130 -0.21 -8.36 -9.03
CA PHE A 130 -1.21 -8.41 -7.96
C PHE A 130 -1.74 -7.04 -7.54
N ASN A 131 -1.07 -5.96 -7.91
CA ASN A 131 -1.50 -4.61 -7.64
C ASN A 131 -2.40 -4.16 -8.76
N ASN A 132 -3.58 -4.69 -8.80
CA ASN A 132 -4.57 -4.19 -9.69
C ASN A 132 -5.00 -2.82 -9.26
N GLN A 133 -4.36 -2.01 -9.98
CA GLN A 133 -4.48 -0.61 -10.22
C GLN A 133 -5.82 -0.02 -9.83
N LYS A 134 -5.74 0.89 -8.93
CA LYS A 134 -6.57 2.06 -8.84
C LYS A 134 -6.83 2.63 -10.23
N VAL A 135 -7.84 2.11 -10.93
CA VAL A 135 -8.27 2.64 -12.20
C VAL A 135 -8.89 4.01 -11.97
N LEU A 136 -8.36 4.95 -12.61
CA LEU A 136 -8.51 6.38 -12.83
C LEU A 136 -9.66 7.18 -12.18
N THR A 137 -10.72 6.60 -11.68
CA THR A 137 -11.79 7.35 -10.99
C THR A 137 -12.60 6.45 -10.05
N GLY A 138 -12.06 6.20 -8.88
CA GLY A 138 -12.68 5.33 -7.88
C GLY A 138 -11.80 4.12 -7.63
N ALA A 139 -10.94 4.24 -6.64
CA ALA A 139 -9.97 3.23 -6.27
C ALA A 139 -10.65 1.91 -5.96
N GLN A 140 -10.48 0.93 -6.82
CA GLN A 140 -10.90 -0.43 -6.59
C GLN A 140 -9.65 -1.29 -6.47
N TYR A 141 -9.56 -2.03 -5.37
CA TYR A 141 -8.58 -3.11 -5.24
C TYR A 141 -9.29 -4.41 -5.57
N GLU A 142 -8.69 -5.24 -6.40
CA GLU A 142 -9.29 -6.46 -6.93
C GLU A 142 -8.54 -7.69 -6.46
N THR A 143 -9.25 -8.81 -6.32
CA THR A 143 -8.66 -10.09 -5.91
C THR A 143 -7.88 -10.75 -7.04
N VAL A 144 -8.35 -10.59 -8.27
CA VAL A 144 -7.79 -11.14 -9.51
C VAL A 144 -7.92 -10.08 -10.59
N ASP A 145 -6.94 -9.99 -11.49
CA ASP A 145 -7.01 -9.08 -12.64
C ASP A 145 -8.21 -9.41 -13.52
N ARG A 146 -9.01 -8.39 -13.86
CA ARG A 146 -10.18 -8.54 -14.75
C ARG A 146 -9.83 -9.17 -16.09
N ASN A 147 -8.63 -8.88 -16.62
CA ASN A 147 -8.16 -9.44 -17.89
C ASN A 147 -7.83 -10.93 -17.79
N MET A 148 -7.73 -11.47 -16.56
CA MET A 148 -7.49 -12.87 -16.30
C MET A 148 -8.76 -13.64 -15.95
N CYS A 149 -9.90 -12.97 -15.89
CA CYS A 149 -11.18 -13.61 -15.56
C CYS A 149 -11.81 -14.26 -16.79
N ASP A 150 -12.08 -15.56 -16.69
CA ASP A 150 -12.81 -16.30 -17.69
C ASP A 150 -14.31 -15.93 -17.70
N GLU A 151 -14.95 -16.01 -18.85
CA GLU A 151 -16.40 -15.80 -18.97
C GLU A 151 -17.20 -16.91 -18.32
N VAL A 152 -16.66 -18.12 -18.29
CA VAL A 152 -17.29 -19.30 -17.69
C VAL A 152 -16.50 -19.69 -16.45
N ASN A 153 -17.08 -19.43 -15.32
CA ASN A 153 -16.47 -19.80 -14.06
C ASN A 153 -17.13 -21.02 -13.45
N THR A 154 -16.32 -21.85 -12.85
CA THR A 154 -16.77 -22.95 -12.01
C THR A 154 -17.33 -22.43 -10.71
N ALA A 155 -18.42 -23.05 -10.25
CA ALA A 155 -19.06 -22.67 -9.00
C ALA A 155 -18.12 -22.88 -7.81
N VAL A 156 -17.77 -21.80 -7.15
CA VAL A 156 -17.10 -21.82 -5.85
C VAL A 156 -18.07 -21.62 -4.69
N LEU A 157 -19.32 -21.26 -5.02
CA LEU A 157 -20.37 -21.04 -4.03
C LEU A 157 -21.20 -22.29 -3.83
N SER A 158 -21.57 -22.50 -2.58
CA SER A 158 -22.66 -23.41 -2.16
C SER A 158 -23.52 -22.67 -1.17
N THR A 159 -24.79 -22.99 -1.12
CA THR A 159 -25.74 -22.32 -0.22
C THR A 159 -25.25 -22.40 1.24
N GLY A 160 -25.26 -21.26 1.93
CA GLY A 160 -24.85 -21.18 3.33
C GLY A 160 -23.36 -21.46 3.60
N ARG A 161 -22.50 -21.39 2.59
CA ARG A 161 -21.05 -21.60 2.72
C ARG A 161 -20.31 -20.27 2.51
N LEU A 162 -19.32 -20.03 3.36
CA LEU A 162 -18.36 -18.95 3.17
C LEU A 162 -17.29 -19.38 2.18
N SER A 163 -17.06 -18.56 1.15
CA SER A 163 -15.91 -18.65 0.27
C SER A 163 -15.02 -17.42 0.46
N LEU A 164 -13.72 -17.62 0.54
CA LEU A 164 -12.71 -16.60 0.77
C LEU A 164 -11.79 -16.46 -0.44
N GLN A 165 -11.41 -15.24 -0.79
CA GLN A 165 -10.43 -14.94 -1.80
C GLN A 165 -9.45 -13.88 -1.28
N ALA A 166 -8.17 -14.15 -1.40
CA ALA A 166 -7.12 -13.24 -0.99
C ALA A 166 -7.12 -11.95 -1.80
N ILE A 167 -6.85 -10.84 -1.12
CA ILE A 167 -6.68 -9.52 -1.69
C ILE A 167 -5.55 -8.80 -0.95
N TRP A 168 -4.70 -8.08 -1.69
CA TRP A 168 -3.67 -7.25 -1.09
C TRP A 168 -4.17 -5.82 -0.95
N LEU A 169 -4.15 -5.28 0.27
CA LEU A 169 -4.62 -3.93 0.58
C LEU A 169 -3.53 -3.12 1.27
N PRO A 170 -3.32 -1.85 0.89
CA PRO A 170 -2.45 -0.95 1.64
C PRO A 170 -3.13 -0.48 2.93
N ALA A 171 -2.35 -0.08 3.93
CA ALA A 171 -2.85 0.59 5.13
C ALA A 171 -3.45 1.96 4.78
N GLY A 172 -4.43 2.40 5.55
CA GLY A 172 -5.02 3.74 5.44
C GLY A 172 -6.08 3.90 4.35
N ILE A 173 -6.45 2.85 3.62
CA ILE A 173 -7.59 2.95 2.69
C ILE A 173 -8.92 2.73 3.42
N THR A 174 -9.91 3.55 3.09
CA THR A 174 -11.27 3.40 3.60
C THR A 174 -12.13 2.64 2.60
N ILE A 175 -12.71 1.54 3.06
CA ILE A 175 -13.56 0.64 2.28
C ILE A 175 -15.01 0.83 2.72
N GLY A 176 -15.87 1.23 1.78
CA GLY A 176 -17.30 1.43 2.03
C GLY A 176 -18.16 0.26 1.55
N SER A 177 -17.70 -0.50 0.56
CA SER A 177 -18.45 -1.61 -0.03
C SER A 177 -17.55 -2.68 -0.63
N ILE A 178 -18.12 -3.88 -0.81
CA ILE A 178 -17.50 -5.02 -1.50
C ILE A 178 -18.37 -5.41 -2.67
N SER A 179 -17.73 -5.79 -3.77
CA SER A 179 -18.41 -6.24 -4.98
C SER A 179 -17.89 -7.58 -5.45
N PHE A 180 -18.80 -8.38 -6.01
CA PHE A 180 -18.47 -9.59 -6.78
C PHE A 180 -19.23 -9.57 -8.10
N TRP A 181 -18.77 -10.33 -9.07
CA TRP A 181 -19.41 -10.44 -10.39
C TRP A 181 -19.90 -11.87 -10.63
N SER A 182 -21.20 -12.02 -10.91
CA SER A 182 -21.77 -13.32 -11.31
C SER A 182 -21.32 -13.70 -12.71
N ALA A 183 -21.17 -15.00 -12.95
CA ALA A 183 -20.96 -15.55 -14.29
C ALA A 183 -22.33 -15.89 -14.94
N THR A 184 -22.42 -17.02 -15.62
CA THR A 184 -23.57 -17.39 -16.45
C THR A 184 -24.84 -17.80 -15.67
N THR A 185 -24.70 -18.17 -14.40
CA THR A 185 -25.82 -18.57 -13.55
C THR A 185 -26.25 -17.43 -12.64
N ALA A 186 -27.52 -17.05 -12.70
CA ALA A 186 -28.15 -16.12 -11.77
C ALA A 186 -28.43 -16.79 -10.42
N GLY A 187 -28.46 -16.00 -9.36
CA GLY A 187 -29.01 -16.45 -8.07
C GLY A 187 -30.52 -16.53 -8.12
N ALA A 188 -31.10 -17.64 -7.60
CA ALA A 188 -32.57 -17.80 -7.50
C ALA A 188 -32.98 -18.04 -6.05
N THR A 189 -34.13 -17.47 -5.67
CA THR A 189 -34.68 -17.52 -4.31
C THR A 189 -33.63 -17.18 -3.26
N LEU A 190 -33.02 -16.02 -3.43
CA LEU A 190 -31.99 -15.51 -2.53
C LEU A 190 -32.63 -15.12 -1.20
N THR A 191 -32.15 -15.69 -0.11
CA THR A 191 -32.64 -15.39 1.24
C THR A 191 -31.63 -14.59 2.08
N ASN A 192 -30.35 -14.78 1.81
CA ASN A 192 -29.30 -14.00 2.48
C ASN A 192 -28.08 -13.87 1.55
N GLN A 193 -27.51 -12.69 1.51
CA GLN A 193 -26.29 -12.39 0.77
C GLN A 193 -25.40 -11.51 1.65
N LEU A 194 -24.24 -12.00 2.01
CA LEU A 194 -23.31 -11.34 2.90
C LEU A 194 -21.92 -11.34 2.29
N PHE A 195 -21.30 -10.16 2.25
CA PHE A 195 -19.91 -9.99 1.88
C PHE A 195 -19.13 -9.53 3.11
N GLY A 196 -17.87 -9.95 3.23
CA GLY A 196 -17.06 -9.63 4.39
C GLY A 196 -15.60 -9.37 4.03
N LEU A 197 -14.96 -8.57 4.86
CA LEU A 197 -13.52 -8.35 4.85
C LEU A 197 -12.93 -9.03 6.08
N TYR A 198 -11.89 -9.83 5.86
CA TYR A 198 -11.16 -10.56 6.90
C TYR A 198 -9.68 -10.16 6.89
N ASP A 199 -9.05 -10.21 8.05
CA ASP A 199 -7.60 -10.05 8.19
C ASP A 199 -6.83 -11.33 7.79
N LEU A 200 -5.49 -11.26 7.86
CA LEU A 200 -4.60 -12.39 7.59
C LEU A 200 -4.87 -13.59 8.53
N ASN A 201 -5.34 -13.34 9.74
CA ASN A 201 -5.65 -14.36 10.74
C ASN A 201 -7.10 -14.87 10.64
N LEU A 202 -7.81 -14.49 9.55
CA LEU A 202 -9.19 -14.86 9.27
C LEU A 202 -10.21 -14.30 10.26
N ASN A 203 -9.88 -13.24 11.00
CA ASN A 203 -10.83 -12.52 11.83
C ASN A 203 -11.65 -11.56 10.97
N LEU A 204 -12.95 -11.52 11.17
CA LEU A 204 -13.86 -10.63 10.47
C LEU A 204 -13.63 -9.18 10.88
N LEU A 205 -13.14 -8.39 9.96
CA LEU A 205 -12.94 -6.95 10.17
C LEU A 205 -14.24 -6.17 10.00
N ARG A 206 -15.01 -6.52 8.96
CA ARG A 206 -16.32 -5.93 8.68
C ARG A 206 -17.12 -6.82 7.73
N GLN A 207 -18.44 -6.85 7.91
CA GLN A 207 -19.36 -7.47 6.95
C GLN A 207 -20.32 -6.44 6.37
N SER A 208 -20.91 -6.78 5.23
CA SER A 208 -22.00 -5.99 4.63
C SER A 208 -23.27 -6.07 5.44
N VAL A 209 -24.19 -5.15 5.15
CA VAL A 209 -25.60 -5.35 5.49
C VAL A 209 -26.06 -6.61 4.77
N ASN A 210 -26.90 -7.43 5.44
CA ASN A 210 -27.46 -8.63 4.83
C ASN A 210 -28.50 -8.23 3.77
N ASP A 211 -28.29 -8.63 2.53
CA ASP A 211 -29.27 -8.45 1.48
C ASP A 211 -30.14 -9.73 1.37
N THR A 212 -31.40 -9.61 1.77
CA THR A 212 -32.32 -10.73 1.87
C THR A 212 -33.27 -10.87 0.67
N SER A 213 -33.27 -9.92 -0.26
CA SER A 213 -34.33 -9.84 -1.27
C SER A 213 -33.87 -9.41 -2.67
N THR A 214 -32.77 -8.73 -2.80
CA THR A 214 -32.38 -8.21 -4.11
C THR A 214 -31.82 -9.29 -5.01
N ALA A 215 -32.41 -9.46 -6.17
CA ALA A 215 -31.97 -10.42 -7.17
C ALA A 215 -30.50 -10.21 -7.57
N TRP A 216 -29.84 -11.30 -7.92
CA TRP A 216 -28.50 -11.25 -8.51
C TRP A 216 -28.54 -11.92 -9.89
N ALA A 217 -28.66 -11.10 -10.93
CA ALA A 217 -28.73 -11.57 -12.31
C ALA A 217 -27.41 -12.23 -12.76
N ALA A 218 -27.47 -13.07 -13.78
CA ALA A 218 -26.27 -13.55 -14.46
C ALA A 218 -25.50 -12.41 -15.13
N ASN A 219 -24.20 -12.56 -15.24
CA ASN A 219 -23.28 -11.57 -15.84
C ASN A 219 -23.43 -10.16 -15.26
N ALA A 220 -23.71 -10.06 -13.96
CA ALA A 220 -23.98 -8.80 -13.27
C ALA A 220 -23.11 -8.62 -12.04
N ARG A 221 -22.65 -7.39 -11.83
CA ARG A 221 -21.97 -6.98 -10.60
C ARG A 221 -22.98 -6.82 -9.47
N LYS A 222 -22.69 -7.41 -8.35
CA LYS A 222 -23.40 -7.17 -7.08
C LYS A 222 -22.47 -6.41 -6.15
N THR A 223 -22.93 -5.30 -5.61
CA THR A 223 -22.22 -4.49 -4.63
C THR A 223 -23.05 -4.40 -3.36
N LEU A 224 -22.46 -4.74 -2.23
CA LEU A 224 -23.06 -4.58 -0.92
C LEU A 224 -22.25 -3.60 -0.08
N ALA A 225 -22.94 -2.60 0.49
CA ALA A 225 -22.32 -1.68 1.42
C ALA A 225 -21.93 -2.42 2.70
N LEU A 226 -20.78 -2.11 3.25
CA LEU A 226 -20.39 -2.58 4.58
C LEU A 226 -21.32 -1.97 5.64
N SER A 227 -21.54 -2.66 6.75
CA SER A 227 -22.37 -2.19 7.87
C SER A 227 -21.87 -0.83 8.43
N SER A 228 -20.59 -0.57 8.31
CA SER A 228 -19.95 0.74 8.44
C SER A 228 -18.63 0.72 7.65
N ALA A 229 -18.18 1.87 7.16
CA ALA A 229 -16.89 1.96 6.48
C ALA A 229 -15.76 1.46 7.39
N PHE A 230 -14.74 0.83 6.79
CA PHE A 230 -13.58 0.29 7.48
C PHE A 230 -12.30 0.86 6.87
N THR A 231 -11.41 1.40 7.70
CA THR A 231 -10.08 1.84 7.28
C THR A 231 -9.06 0.78 7.63
N THR A 232 -8.30 0.31 6.64
CA THR A 232 -7.27 -0.72 6.83
C THR A 232 -6.17 -0.21 7.75
N THR A 233 -5.74 -1.05 8.69
CA THR A 233 -4.73 -0.72 9.71
C THR A 233 -3.31 -1.16 9.35
N TYR A 234 -3.16 -2.04 8.36
CA TYR A 234 -1.87 -2.55 7.89
C TYR A 234 -1.87 -2.75 6.37
N THR A 235 -0.68 -2.70 5.78
CA THR A 235 -0.44 -3.09 4.39
C THR A 235 -0.16 -4.58 4.32
N GLY A 236 -0.95 -5.33 3.58
CA GLY A 236 -0.76 -6.77 3.49
C GLY A 236 -1.97 -7.54 2.99
N LEU A 237 -1.89 -8.85 3.20
CA LEU A 237 -2.91 -9.79 2.78
C LEU A 237 -4.16 -9.68 3.66
N HIS A 238 -5.30 -9.57 3.00
CA HIS A 238 -6.65 -9.64 3.54
C HIS A 238 -7.43 -10.67 2.74
N TYR A 239 -8.66 -10.98 3.16
CA TYR A 239 -9.54 -11.86 2.40
C TYR A 239 -10.89 -11.19 2.20
N LEU A 240 -11.41 -11.28 0.98
CA LEU A 240 -12.81 -11.01 0.69
C LEU A 240 -13.61 -12.30 0.86
N GLY A 241 -14.62 -12.23 1.71
CA GLY A 241 -15.54 -13.33 1.97
C GLY A 241 -16.88 -13.10 1.28
N ILE A 242 -17.46 -14.17 0.75
CA ILE A 242 -18.79 -14.18 0.20
C ILE A 242 -19.59 -15.38 0.73
N MET A 243 -20.80 -15.12 1.17
CA MET A 243 -21.79 -16.13 1.54
C MET A 243 -23.12 -15.79 0.89
N VAL A 244 -23.73 -16.79 0.26
CA VAL A 244 -25.07 -16.70 -0.34
C VAL A 244 -25.91 -17.88 0.13
N ALA A 245 -27.09 -17.62 0.68
CA ALA A 245 -28.12 -18.61 0.96
C ALA A 245 -29.24 -18.48 -0.08
N ALA A 246 -29.45 -19.53 -0.86
CA ALA A 246 -30.34 -19.50 -2.00
C ALA A 246 -30.74 -20.93 -2.42
N THR A 247 -31.81 -21.09 -3.18
CA THR A 247 -32.12 -22.39 -3.85
C THR A 247 -31.17 -22.65 -5.01
N THR A 248 -30.74 -21.57 -5.72
CA THR A 248 -29.67 -21.61 -6.71
C THR A 248 -28.71 -20.49 -6.39
N VAL A 249 -27.46 -20.83 -6.07
CA VAL A 249 -26.40 -19.83 -5.87
C VAL A 249 -25.85 -19.37 -7.23
N PRO A 250 -25.46 -18.09 -7.39
CA PRO A 250 -24.85 -17.65 -8.63
C PRO A 250 -23.49 -18.30 -8.82
N THR A 251 -23.08 -18.49 -10.07
CA THR A 251 -21.67 -18.71 -10.40
C THR A 251 -20.93 -17.36 -10.40
N LEU A 252 -19.64 -17.36 -10.07
CA LEU A 252 -18.84 -16.16 -10.04
C LEU A 252 -17.86 -16.09 -11.21
N LYS A 253 -17.59 -14.88 -11.69
CA LYS A 253 -16.46 -14.63 -12.61
C LYS A 253 -15.15 -14.77 -11.87
N GLY A 254 -14.17 -15.36 -12.55
CA GLY A 254 -12.85 -15.58 -11.97
C GLY A 254 -11.97 -16.39 -12.91
N ASN A 255 -10.96 -17.02 -12.38
CA ASN A 255 -10.03 -17.84 -13.16
C ASN A 255 -10.18 -19.31 -12.76
N THR A 256 -10.33 -20.19 -13.74
CA THR A 256 -10.27 -21.64 -13.54
C THR A 256 -8.88 -22.07 -13.16
N ALA A 257 -8.83 -22.96 -12.23
CA ALA A 257 -7.68 -23.36 -11.46
C ALA A 257 -6.41 -23.59 -12.24
N LYS A 258 -5.42 -23.07 -11.64
CA LYS A 258 -4.07 -23.61 -11.80
C LYS A 258 -3.74 -24.40 -10.54
N THR A 259 -3.38 -25.68 -10.72
CA THR A 259 -2.82 -26.51 -9.66
C THR A 259 -1.67 -25.73 -9.02
N GLY A 260 -1.83 -25.24 -7.82
CA GLY A 260 -0.80 -24.45 -7.17
C GLY A 260 -1.31 -23.33 -6.28
N GLY A 261 -2.57 -23.29 -5.88
CA GLY A 261 -3.10 -22.33 -4.90
C GLY A 261 -2.46 -22.41 -3.51
N GLN A 262 -1.55 -23.34 -3.31
CA GLN A 262 -0.67 -23.42 -2.17
C GLN A 262 0.79 -23.46 -2.63
N LEU A 263 1.52 -22.43 -2.26
CA LEU A 263 2.97 -22.34 -2.48
C LEU A 263 3.79 -23.15 -1.46
N GLY A 264 3.26 -24.25 -0.95
CA GLY A 264 3.94 -25.11 0.02
C GLY A 264 3.40 -25.02 1.44
N ALA A 265 3.86 -25.91 2.31
CA ALA A 265 3.50 -25.92 3.73
C ALA A 265 3.90 -24.61 4.40
N GLY A 266 2.93 -23.93 5.03
CA GLY A 266 3.14 -22.67 5.73
C GLY A 266 2.83 -21.40 4.94
N ALA A 267 2.54 -21.48 3.63
CA ALA A 267 2.04 -20.33 2.88
C ALA A 267 0.54 -20.11 3.15
N PRO A 268 0.07 -18.86 3.30
CA PRO A 268 -1.35 -18.59 3.42
C PRO A 268 -2.08 -19.03 2.15
N SER A 269 -3.25 -19.66 2.30
CA SER A 269 -4.08 -20.03 1.15
C SER A 269 -4.56 -18.78 0.43
N MET A 270 -4.45 -18.74 -0.89
CA MET A 270 -4.92 -17.62 -1.70
C MET A 270 -6.44 -17.57 -1.85
N GLY A 271 -7.14 -18.60 -1.43
CA GLY A 271 -8.58 -18.65 -1.42
C GLY A 271 -9.11 -20.04 -1.18
N GLY A 272 -10.38 -20.15 -0.91
CA GLY A 272 -11.00 -21.42 -0.67
C GLY A 272 -12.37 -21.35 -0.02
N THR A 273 -12.95 -22.53 0.20
CA THR A 273 -14.18 -22.66 0.99
C THR A 273 -13.84 -22.79 2.45
N SER A 274 -14.64 -22.16 3.30
CA SER A 274 -14.46 -22.12 4.75
C SER A 274 -15.72 -22.67 5.45
N ASN A 275 -16.28 -21.92 6.39
CA ASN A 275 -17.43 -22.33 7.20
C ASN A 275 -18.66 -22.70 6.35
N THR A 276 -19.46 -23.63 6.86
CA THR A 276 -20.74 -24.09 6.28
C THR A 276 -21.89 -23.92 7.26
N GLY A 277 -23.15 -24.05 6.78
CA GLY A 277 -24.32 -23.89 7.61
C GLY A 277 -24.63 -22.47 8.05
N LEU A 278 -24.06 -21.48 7.34
CA LEU A 278 -24.27 -20.06 7.61
C LEU A 278 -25.64 -19.62 7.04
N SER A 279 -26.27 -18.68 7.74
CA SER A 279 -27.55 -18.13 7.32
C SER A 279 -27.56 -16.60 7.32
N THR A 280 -27.50 -15.96 8.48
CA THR A 280 -27.78 -14.52 8.64
C THR A 280 -26.56 -13.68 8.99
N ALA A 281 -25.42 -14.30 9.27
CA ALA A 281 -24.18 -13.62 9.63
C ALA A 281 -22.96 -14.40 9.14
N LEU A 282 -21.88 -13.69 8.91
CA LEU A 282 -20.54 -14.27 8.69
C LEU A 282 -19.89 -14.62 10.03
N PRO A 283 -19.04 -15.66 10.09
CA PRO A 283 -18.36 -16.03 11.33
C PRO A 283 -17.36 -14.93 11.75
N ALA A 284 -17.26 -14.67 13.05
CA ALA A 284 -16.28 -13.71 13.61
C ALA A 284 -14.84 -14.13 13.31
N THR A 285 -14.57 -15.43 13.25
CA THR A 285 -13.32 -16.01 12.76
C THR A 285 -13.67 -17.12 11.77
N ALA A 286 -13.14 -16.99 10.56
CA ALA A 286 -13.33 -18.00 9.53
C ALA A 286 -12.39 -19.19 9.78
N ASN A 287 -12.83 -20.39 9.40
CA ASN A 287 -11.93 -21.53 9.36
C ASN A 287 -10.89 -21.35 8.23
N ALA A 288 -9.72 -21.96 8.39
CA ALA A 288 -8.72 -21.97 7.34
C ALA A 288 -9.36 -22.46 6.02
N PRO A 289 -9.24 -21.68 4.92
CA PRO A 289 -9.88 -22.04 3.67
C PRO A 289 -9.28 -23.33 3.14
N GLY A 290 -10.16 -24.29 2.82
CA GLY A 290 -9.78 -25.50 2.11
C GLY A 290 -9.28 -25.14 0.71
N VAL A 291 -8.37 -25.94 0.19
CA VAL A 291 -7.79 -25.71 -1.14
C VAL A 291 -8.89 -25.78 -2.20
N VAL A 292 -9.05 -24.70 -2.94
CA VAL A 292 -9.87 -24.70 -4.15
C VAL A 292 -9.00 -24.38 -5.35
N THR A 293 -9.39 -24.96 -6.44
CA THR A 293 -8.70 -24.84 -7.72
C THR A 293 -9.18 -23.63 -8.53
N THR A 294 -10.02 -22.77 -7.98
CA THR A 294 -10.56 -21.58 -8.65
C THR A 294 -10.38 -20.34 -7.80
N SER A 295 -9.96 -19.26 -8.41
CA SER A 295 -10.02 -17.92 -7.83
C SER A 295 -11.19 -17.15 -8.45
N PHE A 296 -11.87 -16.36 -7.65
CA PHE A 296 -12.97 -15.53 -8.11
C PHE A 296 -12.66 -14.05 -7.98
N TRP A 297 -13.21 -13.29 -8.90
CA TRP A 297 -13.07 -11.85 -8.90
C TRP A 297 -13.94 -11.21 -7.83
N GLY A 298 -13.36 -10.35 -7.05
CA GLY A 298 -14.03 -9.45 -6.13
C GLY A 298 -13.23 -8.17 -5.97
N CYS A 299 -13.87 -7.08 -5.55
CA CYS A 299 -13.21 -5.82 -5.31
C CYS A 299 -13.77 -5.10 -4.10
N VAL A 300 -12.97 -4.18 -3.54
CA VAL A 300 -13.36 -3.21 -2.52
C VAL A 300 -13.44 -1.80 -3.12
N ASN A 301 -14.39 -0.99 -2.64
CA ASN A 301 -14.62 0.40 -3.07
C ASN A 301 -14.67 1.34 -1.88
#